data_04e8ba261196f51c790cdd724dfa36b4
#
_entry.id   04e8ba261196f51c790cdd724dfa36b4
#
_cell.length_a   1.000
_cell.length_b   1.000
_cell.length_c   1.000
_cell.angle_alpha   90.00
_cell.angle_beta   90.00
_cell.angle_gamma   90.00
#
_symmetry.space_group_name_H-M   'P 1'
#
loop_
_entity.id
_entity.type
_entity.pdbx_description
1 polymer ?
#
loop_
_entity_poly.entity_id
_entity_poly.type
_entity_poly.pdbx_seq_one_letter_code
_entity_poly.pdbx_strand_id
1 'polypeptide(L)'
;MDKIASTNQANSILSDTSPGIYTYCLARTPVSFPRTIIGIDGVHEVYSVEQDGVFAVLSPVSLKEYNEETLENNMTDVAWLAPKAKRHEEIIEFVMTHETSNQHEISTFPLSPPPPISSSFSIGSKGEVERGRLEGKNITEQYYTPVVPLRFCTIYKPLEGLFKAVTPHKEKILNFLDYTADKTEWSVKVFCDKTIFVKYSDKNKEPSATTVQTSLLPGEAYLLAKKMRKIKEENFKQDVQMYLKDIDFTLSQFADSCRFLQCTDKSIHGRPLDMVMNTAFLVEQQTFNMFKDTLDMLAEKYRNEGLAFEFSGPWPPYNFCPAL
;
A
#
# COMPACT_ATOMS: atom_id res chain seq x y z
N MET A 1 -19.39 -70.90 1.21
CA MET A 1 -18.84 -70.18 2.35
C MET A 1 -17.51 -69.63 1.88
N ASP A 2 -17.49 -68.39 1.39
CA ASP A 2 -16.25 -67.61 1.10
C ASP A 2 -16.64 -66.39 0.33
N LYS A 3 -16.89 -65.32 1.05
CA LYS A 3 -16.98 -63.96 0.51
C LYS A 3 -17.04 -62.97 1.67
N ILE A 4 -15.97 -62.73 2.36
CA ILE A 4 -15.74 -61.50 3.18
C ILE A 4 -14.24 -61.34 3.34
N ALA A 5 -13.54 -60.81 2.34
CA ALA A 5 -12.18 -60.30 2.51
C ALA A 5 -11.76 -59.45 1.27
N SER A 6 -12.40 -58.33 1.02
CA SER A 6 -11.97 -57.36 -0.03
C SER A 6 -12.61 -56.00 0.14
N THR A 7 -12.70 -55.46 1.36
CA THR A 7 -13.30 -54.11 1.56
C THR A 7 -12.41 -53.18 2.43
N ASN A 8 -11.20 -53.58 2.77
CA ASN A 8 -10.34 -52.81 3.67
C ASN A 8 -9.03 -52.24 3.03
N GLN A 9 -8.93 -52.24 1.70
CA GLN A 9 -7.77 -51.62 1.02
C GLN A 9 -8.08 -50.39 0.19
N ALA A 10 -9.37 -49.93 0.15
CA ALA A 10 -9.74 -48.71 -0.58
C ALA A 10 -9.78 -47.43 0.28
N ASN A 11 -9.59 -47.54 1.59
CA ASN A 11 -9.69 -46.38 2.52
C ASN A 11 -8.37 -45.78 2.98
N SER A 12 -7.23 -46.12 2.37
CA SER A 12 -5.93 -45.55 2.79
C SER A 12 -5.26 -44.62 1.74
N ILE A 13 -5.98 -44.22 0.66
CA ILE A 13 -5.45 -43.32 -0.37
C ILE A 13 -6.39 -42.09 -0.54
N LEU A 14 -7.16 -41.71 0.47
CA LEU A 14 -7.88 -40.45 0.54
C LEU A 14 -7.18 -39.53 1.55
N SER A 15 -5.89 -39.34 1.39
CA SER A 15 -5.12 -38.40 2.16
C SER A 15 -4.59 -37.30 1.24
N ASP A 16 -4.97 -36.08 1.53
CA ASP A 16 -4.23 -34.86 1.22
C ASP A 16 -4.38 -34.24 -0.20
N THR A 17 -5.54 -34.35 -0.85
CA THR A 17 -5.79 -33.64 -2.11
C THR A 17 -6.80 -32.51 -2.01
N SER A 18 -7.25 -32.13 -0.82
CA SER A 18 -8.10 -30.93 -0.68
C SER A 18 -7.27 -29.68 -1.04
N PRO A 19 -7.75 -28.83 -1.96
CA PRO A 19 -7.05 -27.61 -2.30
C PRO A 19 -6.94 -26.69 -1.07
N GLY A 20 -5.87 -25.90 -1.02
CA GLY A 20 -5.79 -24.76 -0.12
C GLY A 20 -6.77 -23.68 -0.57
N ILE A 21 -7.21 -22.88 0.35
CA ILE A 21 -8.11 -21.73 0.10
C ILE A 21 -7.27 -20.45 0.29
N TYR A 22 -6.90 -19.85 -0.84
CA TYR A 22 -6.24 -18.55 -0.84
C TYR A 22 -7.30 -17.47 -0.65
N THR A 23 -7.11 -16.58 0.31
CA THR A 23 -8.09 -15.53 0.66
C THR A 23 -7.47 -14.16 0.41
N TYR A 24 -8.19 -13.30 -0.35
CA TYR A 24 -7.74 -11.98 -0.76
C TYR A 24 -8.19 -10.90 0.22
N CYS A 25 -9.48 -10.82 0.47
CA CYS A 25 -10.08 -9.82 1.34
C CYS A 25 -11.42 -10.29 1.89
N LEU A 26 -11.93 -9.54 2.86
CA LEU A 26 -13.29 -9.68 3.38
C LEU A 26 -14.08 -8.42 2.99
N ALA A 27 -15.37 -8.59 2.65
CA ALA A 27 -16.26 -7.52 2.24
C ALA A 27 -17.63 -7.64 2.95
N ARG A 28 -18.43 -6.57 2.87
CA ARG A 28 -19.79 -6.51 3.44
C ARG A 28 -20.84 -7.11 2.51
N THR A 29 -20.58 -7.06 1.23
CA THR A 29 -21.53 -7.40 0.17
C THR A 29 -20.97 -8.48 -0.74
N PRO A 30 -21.82 -9.29 -1.38
CA PRO A 30 -21.37 -10.28 -2.34
C PRO A 30 -20.71 -9.60 -3.54
N VAL A 31 -19.63 -10.21 -4.04
CA VAL A 31 -18.96 -9.77 -5.25
C VAL A 31 -19.10 -10.86 -6.32
N SER A 32 -19.58 -10.48 -7.49
CA SER A 32 -19.64 -11.35 -8.65
C SER A 32 -18.42 -11.14 -9.53
N PHE A 33 -17.70 -12.21 -9.81
CA PHE A 33 -16.51 -12.16 -10.65
C PHE A 33 -16.83 -12.67 -12.05
N PRO A 34 -16.42 -11.95 -13.12
CA PRO A 34 -16.43 -12.51 -14.45
C PRO A 34 -15.43 -13.68 -14.54
N ARG A 35 -15.76 -14.71 -15.32
CA ARG A 35 -14.90 -15.91 -15.50
C ARG A 35 -13.49 -15.61 -16.03
N THR A 36 -13.27 -14.40 -16.53
CA THR A 36 -11.96 -13.92 -16.97
C THR A 36 -11.02 -13.56 -15.81
N ILE A 37 -11.56 -13.36 -14.61
CA ILE A 37 -10.75 -13.11 -13.40
C ILE A 37 -10.34 -14.44 -12.81
N ILE A 38 -9.07 -14.75 -12.97
CA ILE A 38 -8.44 -15.98 -12.51
C ILE A 38 -7.61 -15.68 -11.25
N GLY A 39 -7.65 -16.60 -10.29
CA GLY A 39 -6.97 -16.49 -9.01
C GLY A 39 -5.45 -16.44 -9.09
N ILE A 40 -4.85 -16.40 -7.90
CA ILE A 40 -3.41 -16.23 -7.69
C ILE A 40 -2.56 -17.29 -8.40
N ASP A 41 -3.08 -18.50 -8.58
CA ASP A 41 -2.39 -19.60 -9.24
C ASP A 41 -2.44 -19.54 -10.78
N GLY A 42 -3.28 -18.66 -11.34
CA GLY A 42 -3.47 -18.50 -12.78
C GLY A 42 -4.37 -19.57 -13.42
N VAL A 43 -5.06 -20.38 -12.62
CA VAL A 43 -5.86 -21.52 -13.08
C VAL A 43 -7.31 -21.48 -12.58
N HIS A 44 -7.50 -21.29 -11.28
CA HIS A 44 -8.80 -21.37 -10.66
C HIS A 44 -9.53 -20.02 -10.66
N GLU A 45 -10.86 -20.06 -10.78
CA GLU A 45 -11.74 -18.88 -10.70
C GLU A 45 -11.71 -18.27 -9.28
N VAL A 46 -11.94 -16.96 -9.19
CA VAL A 46 -12.18 -16.24 -7.94
C VAL A 46 -13.66 -16.20 -7.64
N TYR A 47 -14.04 -16.41 -6.41
CA TYR A 47 -15.44 -16.35 -5.95
C TYR A 47 -15.55 -15.81 -4.54
N SER A 48 -16.74 -15.44 -4.11
CA SER A 48 -17.03 -15.02 -2.75
C SER A 48 -17.91 -16.06 -2.03
N VAL A 49 -17.63 -16.23 -0.72
CA VAL A 49 -18.40 -17.10 0.17
C VAL A 49 -18.86 -16.29 1.38
N GLU A 50 -20.13 -16.42 1.72
CA GLU A 50 -20.71 -15.72 2.86
C GLU A 50 -20.62 -16.56 4.13
N GLN A 51 -20.27 -15.92 5.23
CA GLN A 51 -20.39 -16.44 6.58
C GLN A 51 -20.80 -15.32 7.54
N ASP A 52 -21.98 -15.45 8.14
CA ASP A 52 -22.47 -14.51 9.17
C ASP A 52 -22.51 -13.04 8.74
N GLY A 53 -22.78 -12.73 7.48
CA GLY A 53 -22.84 -11.37 6.93
C GLY A 53 -21.48 -10.80 6.54
N VAL A 54 -20.43 -11.62 6.54
CA VAL A 54 -19.10 -11.29 6.00
C VAL A 54 -18.87 -12.14 4.74
N PHE A 55 -18.46 -11.51 3.66
CA PHE A 55 -18.14 -12.17 2.40
C PHE A 55 -16.63 -12.29 2.27
N ALA A 56 -16.11 -13.51 2.20
CA ALA A 56 -14.69 -13.76 1.93
C ALA A 56 -14.46 -13.97 0.44
N VAL A 57 -13.54 -13.21 -0.15
CA VAL A 57 -13.12 -13.35 -1.54
C VAL A 57 -11.92 -14.27 -1.59
N LEU A 58 -12.05 -15.36 -2.36
CA LEU A 58 -11.09 -16.45 -2.33
C LEU A 58 -10.97 -17.20 -3.66
N SER A 59 -9.93 -18.01 -3.80
CA SER A 59 -9.77 -18.99 -4.88
C SER A 59 -9.08 -20.25 -4.36
N PRO A 60 -9.32 -21.44 -4.97
CA PRO A 60 -8.55 -22.63 -4.67
C PRO A 60 -7.08 -22.46 -5.11
N VAL A 61 -6.17 -23.14 -4.39
CA VAL A 61 -4.75 -23.22 -4.78
C VAL A 61 -4.22 -24.63 -4.51
N SER A 62 -3.23 -25.04 -5.28
CA SER A 62 -2.53 -26.29 -5.05
C SER A 62 -1.59 -26.19 -3.85
N LEU A 63 -1.79 -27.03 -2.83
CA LEU A 63 -0.91 -27.10 -1.67
C LEU A 63 0.50 -27.63 -1.98
N LYS A 64 0.75 -28.13 -3.20
CA LYS A 64 2.10 -28.45 -3.65
C LYS A 64 2.93 -27.18 -3.90
N GLU A 65 2.31 -26.11 -4.40
CA GLU A 65 2.96 -24.82 -4.66
C GLU A 65 2.82 -23.88 -3.46
N TYR A 66 1.72 -23.98 -2.71
CA TYR A 66 1.32 -23.04 -1.66
C TYR A 66 1.39 -23.67 -0.25
N ASN A 67 2.30 -24.62 0.00
CA ASN A 67 2.63 -25.07 1.36
C ASN A 67 3.72 -24.17 1.97
N GLU A 68 3.89 -24.26 3.28
CA GLU A 68 4.81 -23.41 4.05
C GLU A 68 6.24 -23.44 3.52
N GLU A 69 6.81 -24.65 3.32
CA GLU A 69 8.20 -24.85 2.85
C GLU A 69 8.41 -24.26 1.45
N THR A 70 7.47 -24.52 0.53
CA THR A 70 7.57 -24.02 -0.85
C THR A 70 7.40 -22.51 -0.90
N LEU A 71 6.51 -21.95 -0.08
CA LEU A 71 6.28 -20.50 0.00
C LEU A 71 7.51 -19.77 0.56
N GLU A 72 8.17 -20.28 1.60
CA GLU A 72 9.40 -19.66 2.12
C GLU A 72 10.47 -19.52 1.03
N ASN A 73 10.65 -20.55 0.20
CA ASN A 73 11.58 -20.51 -0.92
C ASN A 73 11.11 -19.53 -2.02
N ASN A 74 9.84 -19.61 -2.42
CA ASN A 74 9.28 -18.81 -3.51
C ASN A 74 9.20 -17.31 -3.16
N MET A 75 9.00 -16.95 -1.90
CA MET A 75 8.97 -15.56 -1.42
C MET A 75 10.31 -14.83 -1.60
N THR A 76 11.42 -15.56 -1.79
CA THR A 76 12.72 -14.97 -2.10
C THR A 76 12.96 -14.82 -3.62
N ASP A 77 12.15 -15.46 -4.45
CA ASP A 77 12.25 -15.38 -5.91
C ASP A 77 11.33 -14.26 -6.45
N VAL A 78 11.93 -13.15 -6.85
CA VAL A 78 11.22 -11.99 -7.40
C VAL A 78 10.44 -12.34 -8.67
N ALA A 79 10.92 -13.29 -9.49
CA ALA A 79 10.23 -13.70 -10.71
C ALA A 79 8.93 -14.44 -10.41
N TRP A 80 8.87 -15.20 -9.33
CA TRP A 80 7.66 -15.83 -8.84
C TRP A 80 6.77 -14.84 -8.07
N LEU A 81 7.36 -14.05 -7.19
CA LEU A 81 6.66 -13.16 -6.26
C LEU A 81 5.91 -12.01 -6.97
N ALA A 82 6.60 -11.28 -7.87
CA ALA A 82 6.06 -10.05 -8.44
C ALA A 82 4.75 -10.24 -9.21
N PRO A 83 4.58 -11.22 -10.13
CA PRO A 83 3.32 -11.42 -10.82
C PRO A 83 2.20 -11.91 -9.89
N LYS A 84 2.54 -12.66 -8.84
CA LYS A 84 1.56 -13.13 -7.84
C LYS A 84 1.10 -11.98 -6.95
N ALA A 85 2.02 -11.17 -6.43
CA ALA A 85 1.67 -9.98 -5.64
C ALA A 85 0.79 -9.02 -6.45
N LYS A 86 1.16 -8.75 -7.70
CA LYS A 86 0.36 -7.92 -8.60
C LYS A 86 -1.07 -8.47 -8.76
N ARG A 87 -1.22 -9.77 -9.00
CA ARG A 87 -2.54 -10.40 -9.14
C ARG A 87 -3.37 -10.36 -7.86
N HIS A 88 -2.73 -10.51 -6.71
CA HIS A 88 -3.39 -10.35 -5.41
C HIS A 88 -4.01 -8.95 -5.28
N GLU A 89 -3.23 -7.91 -5.57
CA GLU A 89 -3.70 -6.53 -5.54
C GLU A 89 -4.79 -6.26 -6.58
N GLU A 90 -4.64 -6.73 -7.82
CA GLU A 90 -5.64 -6.57 -8.88
C GLU A 90 -7.02 -7.15 -8.50
N ILE A 91 -7.04 -8.27 -7.77
CA ILE A 91 -8.29 -8.88 -7.31
C ILE A 91 -8.92 -8.03 -6.20
N ILE A 92 -8.14 -7.52 -5.26
CA ILE A 92 -8.68 -6.67 -4.20
C ILE A 92 -9.14 -5.32 -4.78
N GLU A 93 -8.39 -4.73 -5.70
CA GLU A 93 -8.75 -3.50 -6.41
C GLU A 93 -10.06 -3.70 -7.20
N PHE A 94 -10.22 -4.85 -7.86
CA PHE A 94 -11.48 -5.20 -8.52
C PHE A 94 -12.66 -5.18 -7.53
N VAL A 95 -12.52 -5.77 -6.35
CA VAL A 95 -13.56 -5.76 -5.31
C VAL A 95 -13.87 -4.34 -4.85
N MET A 96 -12.85 -3.51 -4.66
CA MET A 96 -13.01 -2.12 -4.22
C MET A 96 -13.72 -1.25 -5.25
N THR A 97 -13.45 -1.47 -6.53
CA THR A 97 -13.96 -0.62 -7.63
C THR A 97 -15.25 -1.14 -8.26
N HIS A 98 -15.67 -2.37 -7.92
CA HIS A 98 -16.87 -2.98 -8.49
C HIS A 98 -18.12 -2.50 -7.74
N GLU A 99 -19.04 -1.87 -8.46
CA GLU A 99 -20.35 -1.52 -7.91
C GLU A 99 -21.08 -2.80 -7.51
N THR A 100 -21.44 -2.90 -6.24
CA THR A 100 -22.37 -3.91 -5.77
C THR A 100 -23.72 -3.59 -6.40
N SER A 101 -24.15 -4.42 -7.35
CA SER A 101 -25.45 -4.29 -8.01
C SER A 101 -26.57 -4.44 -6.98
N ASN A 102 -26.95 -3.34 -6.35
CA ASN A 102 -28.30 -3.21 -5.85
C ASN A 102 -29.19 -3.11 -7.08
N GLN A 103 -29.95 -4.18 -7.32
CA GLN A 103 -31.03 -4.36 -8.26
C GLN A 103 -31.51 -3.06 -8.90
N HIS A 104 -31.02 -2.73 -10.13
CA HIS A 104 -31.83 -2.25 -11.24
C HIS A 104 -30.94 -2.06 -12.48
N GLU A 105 -31.37 -2.77 -13.55
CA GLU A 105 -31.01 -2.59 -14.96
C GLU A 105 -29.62 -3.06 -15.43
N ILE A 106 -29.69 -4.16 -16.17
CA ILE A 106 -28.67 -4.65 -17.07
C ILE A 106 -28.43 -3.58 -18.14
N SER A 107 -27.38 -2.80 -17.98
CA SER A 107 -26.82 -1.94 -19.00
C SER A 107 -25.52 -2.55 -19.48
N THR A 108 -25.50 -2.94 -20.73
CA THR A 108 -24.32 -3.44 -21.45
C THR A 108 -23.31 -2.35 -21.63
N PHE A 109 -22.21 -2.36 -20.86
CA PHE A 109 -21.04 -1.49 -21.09
C PHE A 109 -19.80 -2.32 -21.40
N PRO A 110 -18.95 -1.87 -22.33
CA PRO A 110 -17.72 -2.57 -22.69
C PRO A 110 -16.68 -2.47 -21.57
N LEU A 111 -16.20 -3.64 -21.15
CA LEU A 111 -15.19 -3.84 -20.14
C LEU A 111 -13.82 -3.32 -20.62
N SER A 112 -13.43 -2.17 -20.13
CA SER A 112 -12.01 -1.83 -19.99
C SER A 112 -11.80 -1.46 -18.53
N PRO A 113 -10.96 -2.17 -17.77
CA PRO A 113 -10.61 -1.73 -16.44
C PRO A 113 -9.93 -0.37 -16.54
N PRO A 114 -10.25 0.59 -15.66
CA PRO A 114 -9.50 1.83 -15.61
C PRO A 114 -8.04 1.50 -15.29
N PRO A 115 -7.07 2.18 -15.93
CA PRO A 115 -5.67 1.99 -15.58
C PRO A 115 -5.48 2.37 -14.11
N PRO A 116 -4.63 1.64 -13.37
CA PRO A 116 -4.29 2.02 -12.00
C PRO A 116 -3.81 3.47 -12.03
N ILE A 117 -4.37 4.31 -11.14
CA ILE A 117 -3.94 5.70 -11.00
C ILE A 117 -2.60 5.69 -10.27
N SER A 118 -1.56 5.17 -10.90
CA SER A 118 -0.19 5.38 -10.50
C SER A 118 0.28 6.71 -11.09
N SER A 119 -0.20 7.83 -10.55
CA SER A 119 0.43 9.11 -10.81
C SER A 119 1.72 9.20 -9.99
N SER A 120 2.76 8.49 -10.40
CA SER A 120 4.10 8.73 -9.91
C SER A 120 4.56 10.06 -10.48
N PHE A 121 4.36 11.15 -9.75
CA PHE A 121 5.01 12.41 -10.04
C PHE A 121 6.49 12.29 -9.66
N SER A 122 7.31 11.81 -10.58
CA SER A 122 8.75 11.92 -10.49
C SER A 122 9.14 13.31 -10.96
N ILE A 123 9.40 14.23 -10.04
CA ILE A 123 10.02 15.50 -10.40
C ILE A 123 11.52 15.23 -10.53
N GLY A 124 11.94 14.91 -11.77
CA GLY A 124 13.34 14.86 -12.15
C GLY A 124 13.96 16.25 -12.17
N SER A 125 15.16 16.36 -11.63
CA SER A 125 16.02 17.53 -11.82
C SER A 125 16.42 17.65 -13.28
N LYS A 126 16.01 18.74 -13.94
CA LYS A 126 16.29 19.21 -15.30
C LYS A 126 15.45 18.57 -16.42
N GLY A 127 14.64 19.40 -17.01
CA GLY A 127 14.12 19.29 -18.36
C GLY A 127 12.67 18.78 -18.44
N GLU A 128 11.84 19.64 -18.98
CA GLU A 128 10.52 19.42 -19.53
C GLU A 128 9.53 18.61 -18.68
N VAL A 129 8.65 19.39 -18.06
CA VAL A 129 7.41 18.93 -17.49
C VAL A 129 6.54 18.47 -18.67
N GLU A 130 6.57 17.18 -19.02
CA GLU A 130 5.41 16.60 -19.69
C GLU A 130 4.25 16.70 -18.70
N ARG A 131 3.44 17.73 -18.90
CA ARG A 131 2.10 17.82 -18.34
C ARG A 131 1.27 16.71 -18.96
N GLY A 132 1.33 15.53 -18.37
CA GLY A 132 0.26 14.56 -18.52
C GLY A 132 -1.01 15.23 -17.99
N ARG A 133 -1.73 15.89 -18.89
CA ARG A 133 -3.05 16.43 -18.66
C ARG A 133 -3.92 15.24 -18.29
N LEU A 134 -4.19 15.08 -17.00
CA LEU A 134 -5.29 14.25 -16.54
C LEU A 134 -6.56 14.91 -17.10
N GLU A 135 -7.01 14.43 -18.26
CA GLU A 135 -8.30 14.84 -18.81
C GLU A 135 -9.36 14.48 -17.79
N GLY A 136 -10.06 15.51 -17.33
CA GLY A 136 -11.01 15.51 -16.27
C GLY A 136 -12.05 14.39 -16.35
N LYS A 137 -11.79 13.30 -15.66
CA LYS A 137 -12.86 12.52 -15.02
C LYS A 137 -12.95 13.05 -13.60
N ASN A 138 -14.09 13.67 -13.29
CA ASN A 138 -14.44 14.05 -11.94
C ASN A 138 -14.33 12.82 -11.05
N ILE A 139 -13.30 12.75 -10.21
CA ILE A 139 -13.07 11.67 -9.23
C ILE A 139 -14.16 11.70 -8.14
N THR A 140 -15.01 12.71 -8.15
CA THR A 140 -16.04 12.98 -7.15
C THR A 140 -17.21 11.99 -7.13
N GLU A 141 -17.29 11.03 -8.04
CA GLU A 141 -18.42 10.07 -8.11
C GLU A 141 -18.00 8.58 -8.04
N GLN A 142 -16.75 8.27 -7.84
CA GLN A 142 -16.33 6.87 -7.74
C GLN A 142 -16.42 6.39 -6.29
N TYR A 143 -17.50 5.66 -6.00
CA TYR A 143 -17.64 4.96 -4.72
C TYR A 143 -16.76 3.72 -4.67
N TYR A 144 -16.08 3.51 -3.57
CA TYR A 144 -15.27 2.32 -3.33
C TYR A 144 -15.99 1.40 -2.36
N THR A 145 -16.05 0.11 -2.70
CA THR A 145 -16.54 -0.92 -1.79
C THR A 145 -15.53 -1.12 -0.66
N PRO A 146 -15.93 -0.98 0.61
CA PRO A 146 -15.03 -1.20 1.73
C PRO A 146 -14.59 -2.67 1.81
N VAL A 147 -13.30 -2.88 2.07
CA VAL A 147 -12.70 -4.21 2.21
C VAL A 147 -11.80 -4.27 3.44
N VAL A 148 -11.70 -5.47 4.03
CA VAL A 148 -10.59 -5.84 4.92
C VAL A 148 -9.60 -6.63 4.09
N PRO A 149 -8.53 -6.03 3.57
CA PRO A 149 -7.54 -6.76 2.80
C PRO A 149 -6.80 -7.75 3.70
N LEU A 150 -6.56 -8.95 3.22
CA LEU A 150 -5.74 -9.94 3.89
C LEU A 150 -4.30 -9.89 3.38
N ARG A 151 -3.38 -10.34 4.20
CA ARG A 151 -1.97 -10.36 3.81
C ARG A 151 -1.75 -11.30 2.64
N PHE A 152 -0.84 -10.93 1.77
CA PHE A 152 -0.38 -11.81 0.69
C PHE A 152 -0.03 -13.21 1.22
N CYS A 153 -0.44 -14.26 0.49
CA CYS A 153 -0.31 -15.66 0.87
C CYS A 153 -1.07 -16.07 2.16
N THR A 154 -2.22 -15.43 2.45
CA THR A 154 -3.14 -15.94 3.47
C THR A 154 -3.91 -17.14 2.93
N ILE A 155 -3.60 -18.33 3.45
CA ILE A 155 -4.14 -19.61 2.96
C ILE A 155 -4.69 -20.42 4.12
N TYR A 156 -5.89 -20.95 3.94
CA TYR A 156 -6.57 -21.80 4.92
C TYR A 156 -6.74 -23.23 4.40
N LYS A 157 -6.82 -24.16 5.33
CA LYS A 157 -7.12 -25.59 5.08
C LYS A 157 -8.05 -26.09 6.19
N PRO A 158 -9.19 -26.56 5.88
CA PRO A 158 -10.09 -26.31 4.77
C PRO A 158 -10.81 -24.96 4.88
N LEU A 159 -11.92 -24.75 4.16
CA LEU A 159 -12.74 -23.52 4.23
C LEU A 159 -13.22 -23.23 5.66
N GLU A 160 -13.52 -24.26 6.44
CA GLU A 160 -13.88 -24.13 7.87
C GLU A 160 -12.77 -23.51 8.70
N GLY A 161 -11.51 -23.64 8.28
CA GLY A 161 -10.38 -22.96 8.91
C GLY A 161 -10.45 -21.45 8.76
N LEU A 162 -10.86 -20.95 7.59
CA LEU A 162 -11.13 -19.53 7.37
C LEU A 162 -12.25 -19.04 8.29
N PHE A 163 -13.37 -19.76 8.34
CA PHE A 163 -14.50 -19.36 9.17
C PHE A 163 -14.15 -19.35 10.67
N LYS A 164 -13.39 -20.33 11.15
CA LYS A 164 -12.89 -20.36 12.53
C LYS A 164 -11.97 -19.15 12.84
N ALA A 165 -11.23 -18.68 11.87
CA ALA A 165 -10.38 -17.49 12.05
C ALA A 165 -11.18 -16.19 11.99
N VAL A 166 -12.22 -16.09 11.15
CA VAL A 166 -12.99 -14.87 10.92
C VAL A 166 -14.11 -14.68 11.96
N THR A 167 -14.84 -15.73 12.32
CA THR A 167 -16.02 -15.66 13.18
C THR A 167 -15.75 -14.96 14.55
N PRO A 168 -14.65 -15.23 15.26
CA PRO A 168 -14.36 -14.52 16.53
C PRO A 168 -14.16 -13.01 16.37
N HIS A 169 -13.84 -12.57 15.18
CA HIS A 169 -13.54 -11.17 14.86
C HIS A 169 -14.66 -10.47 14.05
N LYS A 170 -15.80 -11.15 13.86
CA LYS A 170 -16.91 -10.68 13.03
C LYS A 170 -17.31 -9.23 13.30
N GLU A 171 -17.63 -8.91 14.54
CA GLU A 171 -18.07 -7.56 14.91
C GLU A 171 -17.02 -6.50 14.59
N LYS A 172 -15.75 -6.83 14.84
CA LYS A 172 -14.62 -5.97 14.57
C LYS A 172 -14.43 -5.74 13.06
N ILE A 173 -14.62 -6.81 12.25
CA ILE A 173 -14.58 -6.75 10.78
C ILE A 173 -15.72 -5.87 10.27
N LEU A 174 -16.95 -6.11 10.70
CA LEU A 174 -18.11 -5.36 10.26
C LEU A 174 -18.03 -3.88 10.64
N ASN A 175 -17.60 -3.57 11.87
CA ASN A 175 -17.38 -2.20 12.31
C ASN A 175 -16.29 -1.49 11.48
N PHE A 176 -15.23 -2.20 11.11
CA PHE A 176 -14.19 -1.65 10.25
C PHE A 176 -14.68 -1.38 8.82
N LEU A 177 -15.44 -2.31 8.25
CA LEU A 177 -16.06 -2.13 6.92
C LEU A 177 -17.04 -0.94 6.91
N ASP A 178 -17.83 -0.77 7.98
CA ASP A 178 -18.74 0.37 8.14
C ASP A 178 -17.94 1.69 8.31
N TYR A 179 -16.86 1.66 9.09
CA TYR A 179 -15.99 2.82 9.31
C TYR A 179 -15.27 3.28 8.04
N THR A 180 -14.92 2.35 7.15
CA THR A 180 -14.18 2.66 5.91
C THR A 180 -15.08 2.79 4.67
N ALA A 181 -16.41 2.78 4.84
CA ALA A 181 -17.36 2.78 3.73
C ALA A 181 -17.23 3.98 2.77
N ASP A 182 -16.81 5.12 3.31
CA ASP A 182 -16.60 6.39 2.59
C ASP A 182 -15.13 6.83 2.55
N LYS A 183 -14.19 5.93 2.90
CA LYS A 183 -12.77 6.26 3.06
C LYS A 183 -11.88 5.38 2.20
N THR A 184 -10.79 5.95 1.75
CA THR A 184 -9.74 5.25 1.00
C THR A 184 -8.37 5.57 1.57
N GLU A 185 -7.45 4.60 1.46
CA GLU A 185 -6.06 4.78 1.89
C GLU A 185 -5.23 5.38 0.76
N TRP A 186 -4.46 6.42 1.09
CA TRP A 186 -3.54 7.10 0.20
C TRP A 186 -2.14 7.14 0.80
N SER A 187 -1.12 6.90 -0.01
CA SER A 187 0.27 6.95 0.42
C SER A 187 0.92 8.24 -0.04
N VAL A 188 1.54 8.95 0.91
CA VAL A 188 2.39 10.11 0.65
C VAL A 188 3.81 9.79 1.10
N LYS A 189 4.75 9.85 0.15
CA LYS A 189 6.18 9.72 0.44
C LYS A 189 6.88 11.02 0.08
N VAL A 190 7.80 11.46 0.94
CA VAL A 190 8.63 12.62 0.69
C VAL A 190 10.09 12.17 0.62
N PHE A 191 10.76 12.63 -0.43
CA PHE A 191 12.18 12.38 -0.67
C PHE A 191 12.94 13.70 -0.58
N CYS A 192 14.17 13.67 -0.07
CA CYS A 192 14.99 14.85 0.13
C CYS A 192 16.28 14.77 -0.69
N ASP A 193 16.53 15.81 -1.52
CA ASP A 193 17.85 16.11 -2.04
C ASP A 193 18.65 16.93 -1.02
N LYS A 194 19.47 16.23 -0.26
CA LYS A 194 20.28 16.84 0.80
C LYS A 194 21.14 18.00 0.29
N THR A 195 21.62 17.95 -0.96
CA THR A 195 22.49 18.97 -1.53
C THR A 195 21.74 20.27 -1.78
N ILE A 196 20.52 20.16 -2.33
CA ILE A 196 19.66 21.32 -2.58
C ILE A 196 19.15 21.88 -1.26
N PHE A 197 18.65 21.00 -0.37
CA PHE A 197 18.07 21.37 0.91
C PHE A 197 19.06 22.17 1.79
N VAL A 198 20.29 21.69 1.93
CA VAL A 198 21.33 22.40 2.71
C VAL A 198 21.67 23.76 2.11
N LYS A 199 21.78 23.86 0.79
CA LYS A 199 22.04 25.15 0.12
C LYS A 199 20.92 26.15 0.35
N TYR A 200 19.69 25.70 0.37
CA TYR A 200 18.52 26.54 0.62
C TYR A 200 18.46 26.98 2.08
N SER A 201 18.65 26.07 3.03
CA SER A 201 18.67 26.35 4.46
C SER A 201 19.78 27.31 4.85
N ASP A 202 21.00 27.17 4.30
CA ASP A 202 22.12 28.06 4.55
C ASP A 202 21.88 29.48 4.01
N LYS A 203 21.12 29.64 2.90
CA LYS A 203 20.79 30.98 2.36
C LYS A 203 19.80 31.73 3.23
N ASN A 204 18.91 31.03 3.93
CA ASN A 204 17.87 31.63 4.75
C ASN A 204 18.26 31.82 6.22
N LYS A 205 19.42 31.30 6.63
CA LYS A 205 20.03 31.60 7.94
C LYS A 205 20.84 32.86 7.81
N GLU A 206 20.61 33.88 8.68
CA GLU A 206 21.44 35.07 8.76
C GLU A 206 22.91 34.63 8.94
N PRO A 207 23.86 35.31 8.27
CA PRO A 207 25.28 34.96 8.38
C PRO A 207 25.73 35.12 9.82
N SER A 208 25.79 34.01 10.54
CA SER A 208 26.46 33.98 11.83
C SER A 208 27.95 34.25 11.60
N ALA A 209 28.31 35.53 11.76
CA ALA A 209 29.65 36.02 11.61
C ALA A 209 30.53 35.42 12.72
N THR A 210 31.23 34.35 12.42
CA THR A 210 32.40 33.93 13.19
C THR A 210 33.42 33.28 12.25
N THR A 211 34.04 34.09 11.40
CA THR A 211 35.30 33.71 10.75
C THR A 211 36.41 33.89 11.78
N VAL A 212 36.59 32.91 12.63
CA VAL A 212 37.77 32.83 13.47
C VAL A 212 38.89 32.26 12.60
N GLN A 213 39.68 33.16 11.98
CA GLN A 213 40.99 32.81 11.42
C GLN A 213 41.95 32.56 12.59
N THR A 214 41.99 31.35 13.09
CA THR A 214 43.01 30.85 13.99
C THR A 214 43.84 29.83 13.23
N SER A 215 45.17 30.00 13.26
CA SER A 215 46.15 29.03 12.76
C SER A 215 46.12 27.79 13.68
N LEU A 216 45.23 26.84 13.37
CA LEU A 216 45.04 25.59 14.11
C LEU A 216 46.12 24.58 13.70
N LEU A 217 46.64 23.82 14.66
CA LEU A 217 47.44 22.62 14.37
C LEU A 217 46.65 21.61 13.55
N PRO A 218 47.30 20.80 12.68
CA PRO A 218 46.61 19.87 11.79
C PRO A 218 45.61 18.93 12.52
N GLY A 219 45.94 18.49 13.75
CA GLY A 219 45.08 17.67 14.56
C GLY A 219 43.83 18.39 15.10
N GLU A 220 44.01 19.66 15.50
CA GLU A 220 42.88 20.50 15.98
C GLU A 220 41.93 20.86 14.84
N ALA A 221 42.48 21.16 13.66
CA ALA A 221 41.68 21.40 12.45
C ALA A 221 40.85 20.20 12.07
N TYR A 222 41.37 18.97 12.16
CA TYR A 222 40.65 17.74 11.91
C TYR A 222 39.49 17.54 12.91
N LEU A 223 39.77 17.72 14.21
CA LEU A 223 38.72 17.56 15.25
C LEU A 223 37.64 18.63 15.11
N LEU A 224 37.98 19.85 14.78
CA LEU A 224 37.03 20.93 14.52
C LEU A 224 36.17 20.62 13.28
N ALA A 225 36.75 20.17 12.18
CA ALA A 225 36.05 19.77 10.97
C ALA A 225 35.05 18.61 11.24
N LYS A 226 35.46 17.62 12.06
CA LYS A 226 34.60 16.51 12.46
C LYS A 226 33.43 17.00 13.33
N LYS A 227 33.67 17.91 14.28
CA LYS A 227 32.64 18.53 15.11
C LYS A 227 31.64 19.34 14.25
N MET A 228 32.17 20.18 13.35
CA MET A 228 31.35 20.99 12.45
C MET A 228 30.49 20.14 11.51
N ARG A 229 31.03 19.00 11.02
CA ARG A 229 30.26 18.05 10.22
C ARG A 229 29.08 17.45 11.00
N LYS A 230 29.31 17.05 12.25
CA LYS A 230 28.29 16.52 13.15
C LYS A 230 27.18 17.54 13.42
N ILE A 231 27.56 18.79 13.74
CA ILE A 231 26.60 19.89 13.96
C ILE A 231 25.79 20.16 12.69
N LYS A 232 26.41 20.19 11.51
CA LYS A 232 25.68 20.37 10.24
C LYS A 232 24.68 19.22 9.98
N GLU A 233 25.04 18.00 10.31
CA GLU A 233 24.16 16.85 10.16
C GLU A 233 22.98 16.89 11.14
N GLU A 234 23.22 17.30 12.39
CA GLU A 234 22.17 17.47 13.39
C GLU A 234 21.21 18.61 12.98
N ASN A 235 21.73 19.75 12.54
CA ASN A 235 20.93 20.86 12.03
C ASN A 235 20.09 20.45 10.82
N PHE A 236 20.68 19.72 9.86
CA PHE A 236 19.95 19.18 8.71
C PHE A 236 18.77 18.31 9.15
N LYS A 237 18.99 17.38 10.09
CA LYS A 237 17.91 16.53 10.61
C LYS A 237 16.81 17.34 11.28
N GLN A 238 17.17 18.36 12.05
CA GLN A 238 16.19 19.23 12.71
C GLN A 238 15.39 20.06 11.72
N ASP A 239 16.07 20.66 10.72
CA ASP A 239 15.44 21.45 9.69
C ASP A 239 14.44 20.57 8.86
N VAL A 240 14.87 19.39 8.40
CA VAL A 240 13.98 18.43 7.70
C VAL A 240 12.78 18.06 8.56
N GLN A 241 12.98 17.74 9.83
CA GLN A 241 11.91 17.39 10.76
C GLN A 241 10.87 18.50 10.91
N MET A 242 11.27 19.75 10.89
CA MET A 242 10.38 20.89 10.96
C MET A 242 9.46 20.94 9.71
N TYR A 243 10.02 20.73 8.52
CA TYR A 243 9.25 20.66 7.27
C TYR A 243 8.29 19.48 7.26
N LEU A 244 8.75 18.31 7.70
CA LEU A 244 7.89 17.13 7.74
C LEU A 244 6.72 17.28 8.71
N LYS A 245 6.93 17.96 9.83
CA LYS A 245 5.83 18.29 10.77
C LYS A 245 4.81 19.23 10.15
N ASP A 246 5.24 20.24 9.39
CA ASP A 246 4.34 21.17 8.69
C ASP A 246 3.53 20.42 7.62
N ILE A 247 4.17 19.55 6.83
CA ILE A 247 3.52 18.72 5.83
C ILE A 247 2.48 17.80 6.46
N ASP A 248 2.88 17.06 7.48
CA ASP A 248 2.01 16.11 8.18
C ASP A 248 0.82 16.81 8.83
N PHE A 249 1.07 17.88 9.59
CA PHE A 249 0.03 18.68 10.23
C PHE A 249 -0.97 19.21 9.20
N THR A 250 -0.49 19.73 8.07
CA THR A 250 -1.34 20.35 7.05
C THR A 250 -2.21 19.31 6.33
N LEU A 251 -1.63 18.15 5.96
CA LEU A 251 -2.38 17.06 5.30
C LEU A 251 -3.36 16.38 6.24
N SER A 252 -3.00 16.22 7.52
CA SER A 252 -3.85 15.58 8.52
C SER A 252 -5.16 16.35 8.79
N GLN A 253 -5.25 17.62 8.40
CA GLN A 253 -6.51 18.39 8.53
C GLN A 253 -7.62 17.87 7.58
N PHE A 254 -7.25 17.15 6.53
CA PHE A 254 -8.14 16.63 5.50
C PHE A 254 -8.21 15.11 5.46
N ALA A 255 -7.55 14.43 6.41
CA ALA A 255 -7.59 12.99 6.56
C ALA A 255 -8.27 12.61 7.88
N ASP A 256 -9.03 11.51 7.88
CA ASP A 256 -9.65 10.96 9.09
C ASP A 256 -8.60 10.41 10.06
N SER A 257 -7.59 9.73 9.51
CA SER A 257 -6.47 9.21 10.28
C SER A 257 -5.22 9.04 9.43
N CYS A 258 -4.06 8.93 10.09
CA CYS A 258 -2.79 8.68 9.42
C CYS A 258 -1.96 7.62 10.16
N ARG A 259 -1.03 7.00 9.42
CA ARG A 259 -0.06 6.02 9.93
C ARG A 259 1.31 6.31 9.36
N PHE A 260 2.28 6.59 10.24
CA PHE A 260 3.68 6.70 9.86
C PHE A 260 4.25 5.32 9.58
N LEU A 261 4.84 5.15 8.41
CA LEU A 261 5.47 3.94 7.97
C LEU A 261 7.00 4.10 8.00
N GLN A 262 7.70 2.97 8.00
CA GLN A 262 9.15 3.00 7.95
C GLN A 262 9.63 3.57 6.60
N CYS A 263 10.53 4.54 6.66
CA CYS A 263 11.26 4.99 5.48
C CYS A 263 12.23 3.89 5.03
N THR A 264 12.23 3.60 3.73
CA THR A 264 13.09 2.57 3.14
C THR A 264 14.37 3.17 2.59
N ASP A 265 15.43 2.35 2.53
CA ASP A 265 16.70 2.75 1.96
C ASP A 265 16.65 2.87 0.43
N LYS A 266 17.57 3.65 -0.14
CA LYS A 266 17.72 3.86 -1.59
C LYS A 266 17.83 2.56 -2.38
N SER A 267 18.44 1.52 -1.83
CA SER A 267 18.56 0.20 -2.43
C SER A 267 17.21 -0.50 -2.62
N ILE A 268 16.20 -0.15 -1.81
CA ILE A 268 14.86 -0.75 -1.84
C ILE A 268 13.96 0.01 -2.81
N HIS A 269 13.90 1.35 -2.70
CA HIS A 269 13.00 2.15 -3.56
C HIS A 269 13.63 2.59 -4.88
N GLY A 270 14.93 2.34 -5.11
CA GLY A 270 15.64 2.58 -6.38
C GLY A 270 15.85 4.04 -6.77
N ARG A 271 15.55 5.01 -5.90
CA ARG A 271 15.70 6.44 -6.17
C ARG A 271 17.01 6.98 -5.59
N PRO A 272 17.62 8.01 -6.21
CA PRO A 272 18.87 8.61 -5.71
C PRO A 272 18.69 9.48 -4.45
N LEU A 273 17.44 9.88 -4.15
CA LEU A 273 17.09 10.74 -3.02
C LEU A 273 16.85 9.94 -1.74
N ASP A 274 17.04 10.55 -0.57
CA ASP A 274 16.72 9.92 0.71
C ASP A 274 15.20 10.03 1.00
N MET A 275 14.53 8.91 1.30
CA MET A 275 13.15 8.95 1.78
C MET A 275 13.14 9.47 3.21
N VAL A 276 12.45 10.59 3.43
CA VAL A 276 12.38 11.28 4.73
C VAL A 276 10.99 11.20 5.37
N MET A 277 9.95 10.89 4.60
CA MET A 277 8.58 10.64 5.07
C MET A 277 7.97 9.50 4.27
N ASN A 278 7.23 8.65 4.97
CA ASN A 278 6.39 7.59 4.39
C ASN A 278 5.15 7.48 5.27
N THR A 279 4.01 7.98 4.80
CA THR A 279 2.78 8.06 5.59
C THR A 279 1.60 7.58 4.77
N ALA A 280 0.80 6.70 5.36
CA ALA A 280 -0.51 6.33 4.86
C ALA A 280 -1.56 7.25 5.50
N PHE A 281 -2.46 7.79 4.69
CA PHE A 281 -3.59 8.61 5.10
C PHE A 281 -4.90 7.92 4.73
N LEU A 282 -5.82 7.83 5.66
CA LEU A 282 -7.19 7.41 5.41
C LEU A 282 -8.02 8.68 5.17
N VAL A 283 -8.51 8.84 3.94
CA VAL A 283 -9.15 10.08 3.48
C VAL A 283 -10.59 9.81 3.09
N GLU A 284 -11.51 10.61 3.60
CA GLU A 284 -12.91 10.56 3.20
C GLU A 284 -13.08 11.03 1.76
N GLN A 285 -13.99 10.43 1.03
CA GLN A 285 -14.27 10.77 -0.36
C GLN A 285 -14.61 12.24 -0.54
N GLN A 286 -15.40 12.81 0.36
CA GLN A 286 -15.81 14.22 0.31
C GLN A 286 -14.66 15.22 0.57
N THR A 287 -13.63 14.83 1.31
CA THR A 287 -12.45 15.68 1.61
C THR A 287 -11.27 15.43 0.67
N PHE A 288 -11.35 14.40 -0.19
CA PHE A 288 -10.26 13.99 -1.06
C PHE A 288 -9.72 15.13 -1.96
N ASN A 289 -10.59 15.92 -2.57
CA ASN A 289 -10.14 17.01 -3.43
C ASN A 289 -9.34 18.05 -2.63
N MET A 290 -9.79 18.40 -1.42
CA MET A 290 -9.06 19.33 -0.54
C MET A 290 -7.72 18.75 -0.10
N PHE A 291 -7.69 17.45 0.22
CA PHE A 291 -6.44 16.74 0.54
C PHE A 291 -5.45 16.78 -0.65
N LYS A 292 -5.93 16.48 -1.86
CA LYS A 292 -5.11 16.46 -3.08
C LYS A 292 -4.59 17.85 -3.44
N ASP A 293 -5.44 18.86 -3.43
CA ASP A 293 -5.07 20.27 -3.71
C ASP A 293 -4.03 20.77 -2.69
N THR A 294 -4.21 20.42 -1.43
CA THR A 294 -3.26 20.74 -0.36
C THR A 294 -1.91 20.06 -0.59
N LEU A 295 -1.91 18.80 -0.98
CA LEU A 295 -0.70 18.06 -1.32
C LEU A 295 0.05 18.71 -2.50
N ASP A 296 -0.67 19.09 -3.56
CA ASP A 296 -0.08 19.75 -4.73
C ASP A 296 0.51 21.12 -4.37
N MET A 297 -0.17 21.89 -3.52
CA MET A 297 0.33 23.15 -2.98
C MET A 297 1.63 22.95 -2.17
N LEU A 298 1.67 21.94 -1.30
CA LEU A 298 2.87 21.62 -0.52
C LEU A 298 4.02 21.15 -1.41
N ALA A 299 3.73 20.32 -2.42
CA ALA A 299 4.72 19.86 -3.37
C ALA A 299 5.34 21.02 -4.17
N GLU A 300 4.54 21.99 -4.59
CA GLU A 300 5.02 23.20 -5.26
C GLU A 300 5.80 24.11 -4.31
N LYS A 301 5.29 24.34 -3.09
CA LYS A 301 5.95 25.15 -2.04
C LYS A 301 7.37 24.66 -1.78
N TYR A 302 7.55 23.34 -1.63
CA TYR A 302 8.83 22.76 -1.21
C TYR A 302 9.72 22.25 -2.35
N ARG A 303 9.28 22.36 -3.60
CA ARG A 303 10.04 21.93 -4.79
C ARG A 303 11.45 22.51 -4.84
N ASN A 304 11.56 23.83 -4.67
CA ASN A 304 12.84 24.54 -4.75
C ASN A 304 13.73 24.37 -3.50
N GLU A 305 13.17 23.77 -2.47
CA GLU A 305 13.85 23.50 -1.21
C GLU A 305 14.47 22.10 -1.15
N GLY A 306 14.34 21.33 -2.23
CA GLY A 306 14.92 20.00 -2.38
C GLY A 306 14.05 18.86 -1.87
N LEU A 307 12.74 19.10 -1.65
CA LEU A 307 11.79 18.04 -1.33
C LEU A 307 11.01 17.61 -2.58
N ALA A 308 10.90 16.32 -2.79
CA ALA A 308 10.13 15.70 -3.86
C ALA A 308 9.05 14.80 -3.26
N PHE A 309 7.83 14.92 -3.78
CA PHE A 309 6.67 14.18 -3.28
C PHE A 309 6.30 13.04 -4.24
N GLU A 310 5.87 11.93 -3.66
CA GLU A 310 5.22 10.83 -4.37
C GLU A 310 3.86 10.58 -3.71
N PHE A 311 2.82 10.53 -4.54
CA PHE A 311 1.46 10.25 -4.13
C PHE A 311 0.95 9.04 -4.87
N SER A 312 0.34 8.09 -4.17
CA SER A 312 -0.21 6.88 -4.77
C SER A 312 -1.42 6.35 -4.00
N GLY A 313 -2.28 5.67 -4.71
CA GLY A 313 -3.55 5.11 -4.26
C GLY A 313 -4.65 5.34 -5.31
N PRO A 314 -5.92 5.02 -4.99
CA PRO A 314 -6.36 4.50 -3.69
C PRO A 314 -5.85 3.08 -3.44
N TRP A 315 -5.42 2.81 -2.23
CA TRP A 315 -4.98 1.50 -1.78
C TRP A 315 -6.07 0.84 -0.91
N PRO A 316 -6.14 -0.50 -0.88
CA PRO A 316 -6.86 -1.18 0.17
C PRO A 316 -6.32 -0.75 1.54
N PRO A 317 -7.17 -0.58 2.57
CA PRO A 317 -6.75 0.05 3.83
C PRO A 317 -5.89 -0.86 4.71
N TYR A 318 -4.78 -1.39 4.16
CA TYR A 318 -3.86 -2.31 4.82
C TYR A 318 -3.30 -1.76 6.14
N ASN A 319 -2.98 -0.46 6.13
CA ASN A 319 -2.35 0.17 7.29
C ASN A 319 -3.34 0.51 8.41
N PHE A 320 -4.63 0.41 8.13
CA PHE A 320 -5.70 0.73 9.09
C PHE A 320 -6.48 -0.49 9.55
N CYS A 321 -6.26 -1.64 8.91
CA CYS A 321 -6.96 -2.89 9.24
C CYS A 321 -6.78 -3.29 10.70
N PRO A 322 -7.85 -3.82 11.31
CA PRO A 322 -7.76 -4.44 12.61
C PRO A 322 -6.86 -5.69 12.56
N ALA A 323 -6.09 -5.95 13.61
CA ALA A 323 -5.44 -7.25 13.77
C ALA A 323 -6.51 -8.33 13.93
N LEU A 324 -6.51 -9.33 13.06
CA LEU A 324 -7.39 -10.50 13.06
C LEU A 324 -6.66 -11.71 13.63
#